data_25cc021c78283af36890a5550e82c13d
#
_entry.id   25cc021c78283af36890a5550e82c13d
#
_cell.length_a   1.000
_cell.length_b   1.000
_cell.length_c   1.000
_cell.angle_alpha   90.00
_cell.angle_beta   90.00
_cell.angle_gamma   90.00
#
_symmetry.space_group_name_H-M   'P 1'
#
loop_
_entity.id
_entity.type
_entity.pdbx_description
1 polymer ?
#
loop_
_entity_poly.entity_id
_entity_poly.type
_entity_poly.pdbx_seq_one_letter_code
_entity_poly.pdbx_strand_id
1 'polypeptide(L)'
;EAIYGLKEPPQEETVEIIRMSEVDTQTVEWLWEPYIPFGKVTIVQGNPGEGKTTFALRLAAACTTGGTLPGMKPLPPFQVIYQTAEDGLGDTVKPRLMEAEADLDRVLVIDEAKRELTLSDERIEKAITQNGARLIILDPIQAYMGEKTDMNRANEVRPMFRRLADVAERTGCAVILIGHLNKAAGGQSAYRGLGSIDFRAAARSVLLIGRVKREPNVRVIVHDKSSLAPEGKPVAFCLDPETGFSWIGEYDITADELLSGAGGNNATKTEQAERLILDLLADGKELASE
;
A
#
# COMPACT_ATOMS: atom_id res chain seq x y z
N GLU A 1 -0.66 -34.94 -61.26
CA GLU A 1 -0.25 -33.52 -61.23
C GLU A 1 -0.30 -33.05 -59.79
N ALA A 2 0.88 -32.89 -59.17
CA ALA A 2 1.05 -32.44 -57.78
C ALA A 2 1.08 -30.93 -57.78
N ILE A 3 0.05 -30.30 -57.17
CA ILE A 3 0.04 -28.86 -56.93
C ILE A 3 0.97 -28.60 -55.74
N TYR A 4 2.13 -28.03 -56.00
CA TYR A 4 3.03 -27.49 -54.98
C TYR A 4 2.37 -26.27 -54.32
N GLY A 5 1.88 -26.46 -53.11
CA GLY A 5 1.46 -25.33 -52.26
C GLY A 5 2.69 -24.48 -51.91
N LEU A 6 2.80 -23.36 -52.55
CA LEU A 6 3.78 -22.32 -52.18
C LEU A 6 3.36 -21.83 -50.76
N LYS A 7 4.18 -22.13 -49.76
CA LYS A 7 4.07 -21.48 -48.45
C LYS A 7 4.39 -20.00 -48.65
N GLU A 8 3.50 -19.13 -48.30
CA GLU A 8 3.80 -17.70 -48.22
C GLU A 8 5.06 -17.49 -47.36
N PRO A 9 5.98 -16.63 -47.78
CA PRO A 9 7.15 -16.33 -46.99
C PRO A 9 6.69 -15.76 -45.61
N PRO A 10 7.39 -16.06 -44.52
CA PRO A 10 7.06 -15.51 -43.23
C PRO A 10 7.05 -13.98 -43.33
N GLN A 11 5.94 -13.36 -42.94
CA GLN A 11 5.88 -11.92 -42.82
C GLN A 11 6.94 -11.51 -41.80
N GLU A 12 7.90 -10.69 -42.22
CA GLU A 12 8.85 -10.07 -41.30
C GLU A 12 8.07 -9.23 -40.30
N GLU A 13 8.09 -9.63 -39.03
CA GLU A 13 7.55 -8.82 -37.95
C GLU A 13 8.33 -7.50 -37.89
N THR A 14 7.72 -6.42 -38.34
CA THR A 14 8.30 -5.07 -38.21
C THR A 14 8.27 -4.67 -36.75
N VAL A 15 9.44 -4.41 -36.16
CA VAL A 15 9.56 -3.89 -34.80
C VAL A 15 9.15 -2.42 -34.77
N GLU A 16 8.08 -2.11 -34.05
CA GLU A 16 7.67 -0.73 -33.81
C GLU A 16 8.61 -0.07 -32.76
N ILE A 17 9.25 1.00 -33.14
CA ILE A 17 10.19 1.78 -32.31
C ILE A 17 9.60 3.16 -32.08
N ILE A 18 9.40 3.52 -30.81
CA ILE A 18 8.96 4.87 -30.41
C ILE A 18 10.18 5.68 -29.99
N ARG A 19 10.31 6.90 -30.50
CA ARG A 19 11.35 7.83 -30.09
C ARG A 19 10.93 8.56 -28.83
N MET A 20 11.82 8.66 -27.85
CA MET A 20 11.52 9.38 -26.60
C MET A 20 11.15 10.86 -26.80
N SER A 21 11.60 11.49 -27.90
CA SER A 21 11.19 12.84 -28.28
C SER A 21 9.73 12.96 -28.74
N GLU A 22 9.09 11.84 -29.06
CA GLU A 22 7.67 11.77 -29.47
C GLU A 22 6.74 11.41 -28.31
N VAL A 23 7.31 11.14 -27.12
CA VAL A 23 6.55 10.77 -25.92
C VAL A 23 6.24 12.03 -25.11
N ASP A 24 4.96 12.29 -24.89
CA ASP A 24 4.52 13.38 -24.03
C ASP A 24 4.87 13.12 -22.57
N THR A 25 5.42 14.13 -21.90
CA THR A 25 5.69 14.06 -20.46
C THR A 25 4.40 14.11 -19.66
N GLN A 26 4.24 13.19 -18.70
CA GLN A 26 3.11 13.16 -17.79
C GLN A 26 3.59 13.40 -16.36
N THR A 27 2.84 14.20 -15.61
CA THR A 27 3.04 14.37 -14.17
C THR A 27 2.35 13.26 -13.41
N VAL A 28 2.97 12.79 -12.33
CA VAL A 28 2.35 11.80 -11.44
C VAL A 28 1.22 12.46 -10.67
N GLU A 29 0.01 11.93 -10.81
CA GLU A 29 -1.12 12.29 -9.96
C GLU A 29 -1.10 11.47 -8.69
N TRP A 30 -1.44 12.08 -7.55
CA TRP A 30 -1.40 11.45 -6.25
C TRP A 30 -2.77 11.39 -5.60
N LEU A 31 -3.12 10.22 -5.09
CA LEU A 31 -4.20 10.05 -4.13
C LEU A 31 -3.74 10.60 -2.77
N TRP A 32 -2.57 10.20 -2.33
CA TRP A 32 -1.92 10.67 -1.10
C TRP A 32 -0.41 10.83 -1.35
N GLU A 33 0.03 12.06 -1.58
CA GLU A 33 1.43 12.37 -1.90
C GLU A 33 2.31 12.32 -0.64
N PRO A 34 3.47 11.64 -0.66
CA PRO A 34 4.05 10.87 -1.77
C PRO A 34 3.76 9.35 -1.67
N TYR A 35 2.79 8.92 -0.88
CA TYR A 35 2.56 7.53 -0.47
C TYR A 35 1.78 6.70 -1.50
N ILE A 36 0.71 7.25 -2.06
CA ILE A 36 -0.22 6.50 -2.92
C ILE A 36 -0.46 7.27 -4.22
N PRO A 37 0.18 6.87 -5.33
CA PRO A 37 -0.06 7.46 -6.65
C PRO A 37 -1.32 6.90 -7.30
N PHE A 38 -2.03 7.73 -8.08
CA PHE A 38 -3.04 7.26 -9.01
C PHE A 38 -2.41 6.49 -10.17
N GLY A 39 -3.18 5.57 -10.78
CA GLY A 39 -2.74 4.78 -11.93
C GLY A 39 -1.58 3.82 -11.64
N LYS A 40 -1.29 3.52 -10.39
CA LYS A 40 -0.18 2.65 -9.98
C LYS A 40 -0.59 1.71 -8.85
N VAL A 41 0.24 0.67 -8.64
CA VAL A 41 0.06 -0.30 -7.57
C VAL A 41 0.87 0.12 -6.35
N THR A 42 0.21 0.19 -5.21
CA THR A 42 0.78 0.37 -3.86
C THR A 42 0.55 -0.89 -3.04
N ILE A 43 1.58 -1.37 -2.36
CA ILE A 43 1.47 -2.47 -1.39
C ILE A 43 1.41 -1.88 0.01
N VAL A 44 0.46 -2.35 0.81
CA VAL A 44 0.37 -2.08 2.26
C VAL A 44 0.62 -3.39 2.99
N GLN A 45 1.72 -3.49 3.70
CA GLN A 45 2.15 -4.71 4.38
C GLN A 45 2.34 -4.50 5.88
N GLY A 46 2.26 -5.58 6.64
CA GLY A 46 2.43 -5.58 8.10
C GLY A 46 2.01 -6.92 8.71
N ASN A 47 2.34 -7.16 9.97
CA ASN A 47 1.89 -8.37 10.66
C ASN A 47 0.37 -8.38 10.84
N PRO A 48 -0.27 -9.54 11.06
CA PRO A 48 -1.68 -9.62 11.45
C PRO A 48 -1.98 -8.75 12.68
N GLY A 49 -3.13 -8.06 12.68
CA GLY A 49 -3.57 -7.23 13.81
C GLY A 49 -2.85 -5.87 13.94
N GLU A 50 -2.03 -5.46 12.99
CA GLU A 50 -1.30 -4.18 13.02
C GLU A 50 -2.10 -2.98 12.46
N GLY A 51 -3.38 -3.16 12.12
CA GLY A 51 -4.26 -2.05 11.71
C GLY A 51 -4.29 -1.75 10.21
N LYS A 52 -3.81 -2.65 9.34
CA LYS A 52 -3.83 -2.48 7.88
C LYS A 52 -5.23 -2.27 7.32
N THR A 53 -6.16 -3.18 7.67
CA THR A 53 -7.58 -3.10 7.28
C THR A 53 -8.23 -1.81 7.81
N THR A 54 -7.94 -1.42 9.05
CA THR A 54 -8.46 -0.17 9.62
C THR A 54 -7.98 1.04 8.82
N PHE A 55 -6.68 1.11 8.51
CA PHE A 55 -6.13 2.15 7.64
C PHE A 55 -6.83 2.18 6.27
N ALA A 56 -7.00 1.01 5.64
CA ALA A 56 -7.64 0.89 4.33
C ALA A 56 -9.09 1.39 4.33
N LEU A 57 -9.87 1.05 5.35
CA LEU A 57 -11.25 1.50 5.50
C LEU A 57 -11.35 3.01 5.79
N ARG A 58 -10.43 3.57 6.60
CA ARG A 58 -10.33 5.02 6.82
C ARG A 58 -9.93 5.79 5.57
N LEU A 59 -9.01 5.23 4.75
CA LEU A 59 -8.68 5.79 3.44
C LEU A 59 -9.88 5.75 2.50
N ALA A 60 -10.59 4.61 2.41
CA ALA A 60 -11.81 4.47 1.62
C ALA A 60 -12.86 5.50 2.05
N ALA A 61 -13.11 5.67 3.35
CA ALA A 61 -14.02 6.65 3.89
C ALA A 61 -13.65 8.07 3.46
N ALA A 62 -12.39 8.47 3.62
CA ALA A 62 -11.90 9.78 3.19
C ALA A 62 -12.11 10.00 1.68
N CYS A 63 -11.85 8.99 0.84
CA CYS A 63 -12.06 9.08 -0.60
C CYS A 63 -13.54 9.22 -0.99
N THR A 64 -14.45 8.57 -0.25
CA THR A 64 -15.88 8.61 -0.55
C THR A 64 -16.57 9.89 -0.12
N THR A 65 -16.02 10.60 0.87
CA THR A 65 -16.60 11.83 1.44
C THR A 65 -15.86 13.11 1.05
N GLY A 66 -14.69 12.99 0.43
CA GLY A 66 -13.80 14.14 0.19
C GLY A 66 -13.02 14.58 1.44
N GLY A 67 -12.93 13.69 2.43
CA GLY A 67 -12.07 13.86 3.61
C GLY A 67 -10.59 13.71 3.27
N THR A 68 -9.73 13.91 4.27
CA THR A 68 -8.29 13.88 4.09
C THR A 68 -7.57 13.06 5.16
N LEU A 69 -6.43 12.47 4.79
CA LEU A 69 -5.44 11.92 5.71
C LEU A 69 -4.39 12.99 6.02
N PRO A 70 -3.52 12.81 7.04
CA PRO A 70 -2.42 13.73 7.32
C PRO A 70 -1.57 14.02 6.07
N GLY A 71 -1.42 15.28 5.70
CA GLY A 71 -0.69 15.71 4.50
C GLY A 71 -1.38 15.44 3.16
N MET A 72 -2.55 14.80 3.15
CA MET A 72 -3.32 14.56 1.93
C MET A 72 -4.01 15.85 1.46
N LYS A 73 -3.92 16.16 0.16
CA LYS A 73 -4.68 17.25 -0.45
C LYS A 73 -6.16 16.84 -0.58
N PRO A 74 -7.11 17.75 -0.34
CA PRO A 74 -8.52 17.47 -0.57
C PRO A 74 -8.79 17.05 -2.02
N LEU A 75 -9.58 16.00 -2.19
CA LEU A 75 -10.05 15.52 -3.49
C LEU A 75 -11.58 15.50 -3.50
N PRO A 76 -12.21 15.72 -4.65
CA PRO A 76 -13.66 15.49 -4.77
C PRO A 76 -13.99 14.04 -4.39
N PRO A 77 -15.14 13.77 -3.76
CA PRO A 77 -15.61 12.41 -3.48
C PRO A 77 -15.69 11.55 -4.74
N PHE A 78 -15.28 10.28 -4.64
CA PHE A 78 -15.31 9.34 -5.75
C PHE A 78 -15.63 7.91 -5.31
N GLN A 79 -15.92 7.02 -6.27
CA GLN A 79 -16.22 5.61 -6.05
C GLN A 79 -14.97 4.83 -5.67
N VAL A 80 -15.09 3.97 -4.65
CA VAL A 80 -14.04 3.08 -4.15
C VAL A 80 -14.53 1.64 -4.26
N ILE A 81 -13.71 0.75 -4.78
CA ILE A 81 -13.95 -0.70 -4.72
C ILE A 81 -13.15 -1.25 -3.54
N TYR A 82 -13.82 -1.85 -2.56
CA TYR A 82 -13.18 -2.53 -1.44
C TYR A 82 -13.49 -4.02 -1.50
N GLN A 83 -12.50 -4.83 -1.78
CA GLN A 83 -12.64 -6.27 -1.92
C GLN A 83 -11.95 -6.96 -0.76
N THR A 84 -12.69 -7.82 -0.05
CA THR A 84 -12.19 -8.60 1.08
C THR A 84 -12.61 -10.06 0.95
N ALA A 85 -11.74 -10.95 1.39
CA ALA A 85 -12.00 -12.39 1.44
C ALA A 85 -11.98 -12.95 2.89
N GLU A 86 -11.55 -12.15 3.86
CA GLU A 86 -11.45 -12.58 5.26
C GLU A 86 -12.59 -12.01 6.13
N ASP A 87 -12.97 -10.77 5.89
CA ASP A 87 -13.97 -10.07 6.71
C ASP A 87 -15.37 -10.14 6.07
N GLY A 88 -16.40 -10.44 6.88
CA GLY A 88 -17.79 -10.39 6.46
C GLY A 88 -18.25 -8.96 6.13
N LEU A 89 -18.96 -8.80 4.99
CA LEU A 89 -19.40 -7.47 4.55
C LEU A 89 -20.40 -6.84 5.53
N GLY A 90 -21.32 -7.64 6.07
CA GLY A 90 -22.42 -7.14 6.88
C GLY A 90 -22.09 -6.95 8.35
N ASP A 91 -21.25 -7.81 8.90
CA ASP A 91 -20.93 -7.86 10.33
C ASP A 91 -19.62 -7.16 10.69
N THR A 92 -18.72 -6.98 9.73
CA THR A 92 -17.39 -6.43 9.99
C THR A 92 -17.10 -5.19 9.14
N VAL A 93 -17.16 -5.29 7.80
CA VAL A 93 -16.74 -4.21 6.91
C VAL A 93 -17.68 -3.02 6.99
N LYS A 94 -19.00 -3.25 6.81
CA LYS A 94 -19.99 -2.18 6.83
C LYS A 94 -20.03 -1.41 8.16
N PRO A 95 -20.04 -2.06 9.33
CA PRO A 95 -19.97 -1.35 10.62
C PRO A 95 -18.71 -0.47 10.76
N ARG A 96 -17.54 -0.97 10.33
CA ARG A 96 -16.29 -0.20 10.36
C ARG A 96 -16.27 0.98 9.39
N LEU A 97 -16.89 0.85 8.22
CA LEU A 97 -17.07 1.95 7.27
C LEU A 97 -18.02 3.01 7.83
N MET A 98 -19.10 2.61 8.52
CA MET A 98 -20.01 3.51 9.19
C MET A 98 -19.31 4.27 10.33
N GLU A 99 -18.50 3.59 11.14
CA GLU A 99 -17.66 4.21 12.17
C GLU A 99 -16.64 5.20 11.57
N ALA A 100 -16.15 4.91 10.36
CA ALA A 100 -15.26 5.78 9.61
C ALA A 100 -15.99 6.92 8.89
N GLU A 101 -17.32 7.02 9.01
CA GLU A 101 -18.17 8.02 8.36
C GLU A 101 -18.07 7.99 6.82
N ALA A 102 -17.91 6.79 6.24
CA ALA A 102 -17.86 6.60 4.79
C ALA A 102 -19.25 6.86 4.15
N ASP A 103 -19.25 7.41 2.93
CA ASP A 103 -20.42 7.37 2.06
C ASP A 103 -20.53 5.95 1.48
N LEU A 104 -21.45 5.15 2.06
CA LEU A 104 -21.62 3.75 1.69
C LEU A 104 -22.11 3.53 0.26
N ASP A 105 -22.78 4.51 -0.33
CA ASP A 105 -23.23 4.44 -1.74
C ASP A 105 -22.04 4.56 -2.71
N ARG A 106 -20.88 5.00 -2.22
CA ARG A 106 -19.64 5.08 -2.99
C ARG A 106 -18.64 3.96 -2.70
N VAL A 107 -18.98 3.06 -1.77
CA VAL A 107 -18.15 1.86 -1.52
C VAL A 107 -18.77 0.68 -2.24
N LEU A 108 -18.06 0.15 -3.21
CA LEU A 108 -18.51 -0.92 -4.09
C LEU A 108 -17.74 -2.21 -3.78
N VAL A 109 -18.40 -3.35 -4.02
CA VAL A 109 -17.81 -4.69 -3.91
C VAL A 109 -18.12 -5.47 -5.17
N ILE A 110 -17.14 -6.21 -5.70
CA ILE A 110 -17.36 -7.12 -6.82
C ILE A 110 -17.98 -8.41 -6.26
N ASP A 111 -19.16 -8.80 -6.78
CA ASP A 111 -19.83 -10.02 -6.33
C ASP A 111 -19.06 -11.28 -6.75
N GLU A 112 -18.67 -12.08 -5.77
CA GLU A 112 -17.93 -13.34 -5.94
C GLU A 112 -18.81 -14.59 -5.77
N ALA A 113 -20.11 -14.45 -5.54
CA ALA A 113 -21.01 -15.58 -5.27
C ALA A 113 -21.02 -16.65 -6.37
N LYS A 114 -20.72 -16.27 -7.61
CA LYS A 114 -20.68 -17.20 -8.75
C LYS A 114 -19.27 -17.64 -9.13
N ARG A 115 -18.26 -16.85 -8.86
CA ARG A 115 -16.88 -17.09 -9.24
C ARG A 115 -15.94 -16.25 -8.40
N GLU A 116 -14.99 -16.88 -7.76
CA GLU A 116 -13.91 -16.22 -7.04
C GLU A 116 -13.18 -15.21 -7.93
N LEU A 117 -12.72 -14.13 -7.33
CA LEU A 117 -11.94 -13.10 -7.98
C LEU A 117 -10.46 -13.44 -7.92
N THR A 118 -9.73 -13.19 -8.99
CA THR A 118 -8.26 -13.26 -9.01
C THR A 118 -7.66 -11.96 -9.51
N LEU A 119 -6.39 -11.70 -9.22
CA LEU A 119 -5.68 -10.49 -9.68
C LEU A 119 -5.65 -10.32 -11.21
N SER A 120 -5.84 -11.42 -11.95
CA SER A 120 -5.88 -11.42 -13.41
C SER A 120 -7.29 -11.35 -13.99
N ASP A 121 -8.32 -11.25 -13.15
CA ASP A 121 -9.71 -11.26 -13.59
C ASP A 121 -10.09 -9.93 -14.28
N GLU A 122 -10.69 -10.04 -15.47
CA GLU A 122 -11.15 -8.89 -16.24
C GLU A 122 -12.28 -8.10 -15.56
N ARG A 123 -12.97 -8.71 -14.59
CA ARG A 123 -14.01 -8.04 -13.78
C ARG A 123 -13.45 -6.86 -13.00
N ILE A 124 -12.16 -6.87 -12.64
CA ILE A 124 -11.51 -5.74 -11.95
C ILE A 124 -11.56 -4.50 -12.85
N GLU A 125 -11.07 -4.61 -14.08
CA GLU A 125 -11.06 -3.49 -15.02
C GLU A 125 -12.47 -3.03 -15.38
N LYS A 126 -13.39 -3.99 -15.61
CA LYS A 126 -14.79 -3.70 -15.89
C LYS A 126 -15.47 -2.97 -14.72
N ALA A 127 -15.26 -3.42 -13.48
CA ALA A 127 -15.83 -2.77 -12.31
C ALA A 127 -15.30 -1.34 -12.12
N ILE A 128 -14.01 -1.10 -12.33
CA ILE A 128 -13.40 0.22 -12.29
C ILE A 128 -14.03 1.14 -13.34
N THR A 129 -14.04 0.71 -14.61
CA THR A 129 -14.47 1.56 -15.73
C THR A 129 -15.96 1.83 -15.75
N GLN A 130 -16.79 0.83 -15.45
CA GLN A 130 -18.25 0.96 -15.46
C GLN A 130 -18.77 1.85 -14.33
N ASN A 131 -18.07 1.89 -13.19
CA ASN A 131 -18.50 2.67 -12.02
C ASN A 131 -17.67 3.95 -11.81
N GLY A 132 -16.66 4.20 -12.63
CA GLY A 132 -15.77 5.35 -12.45
C GLY A 132 -14.97 5.32 -11.14
N ALA A 133 -14.64 4.13 -10.66
CA ALA A 133 -13.89 4.00 -9.42
C ALA A 133 -12.44 4.48 -9.60
N ARG A 134 -11.95 5.28 -8.64
CA ARG A 134 -10.57 5.79 -8.67
C ARG A 134 -9.65 5.12 -7.65
N LEU A 135 -10.18 4.26 -6.80
CA LEU A 135 -9.43 3.45 -5.85
C LEU A 135 -10.02 2.04 -5.83
N ILE A 136 -9.15 1.03 -5.89
CA ILE A 136 -9.48 -0.35 -5.56
C ILE A 136 -8.54 -0.87 -4.48
N ILE A 137 -9.09 -1.53 -3.47
CA ILE A 137 -8.37 -2.14 -2.35
C ILE A 137 -8.67 -3.64 -2.36
N LEU A 138 -7.64 -4.47 -2.32
CA LEU A 138 -7.74 -5.93 -2.23
C LEU A 138 -7.13 -6.39 -0.89
N ASP A 139 -7.95 -6.94 0.00
CA ASP A 139 -7.59 -7.28 1.40
C ASP A 139 -8.04 -8.71 1.77
N PRO A 140 -7.12 -9.65 1.96
CA PRO A 140 -5.69 -9.57 1.65
C PRO A 140 -5.40 -10.07 0.22
N ILE A 141 -4.28 -9.62 -0.35
CA ILE A 141 -3.84 -10.02 -1.69
C ILE A 141 -3.73 -11.54 -1.86
N GLN A 142 -3.36 -12.25 -0.78
CA GLN A 142 -3.19 -13.70 -0.79
C GLN A 142 -4.42 -14.44 -1.30
N ALA A 143 -5.60 -13.97 -0.95
CA ALA A 143 -6.87 -14.57 -1.35
C ALA A 143 -7.15 -14.46 -2.86
N TYR A 144 -6.54 -13.47 -3.52
CA TYR A 144 -6.76 -13.18 -4.94
C TYR A 144 -5.68 -13.72 -5.87
N MET A 145 -4.74 -14.51 -5.36
CA MET A 145 -3.66 -15.11 -6.17
C MET A 145 -4.11 -16.30 -7.01
N GLY A 146 -5.23 -16.95 -6.61
CA GLY A 146 -5.69 -18.19 -7.22
C GLY A 146 -5.04 -19.45 -6.61
N GLU A 147 -5.81 -20.54 -6.51
CA GLU A 147 -5.43 -21.76 -5.78
C GLU A 147 -4.11 -22.42 -6.22
N LYS A 148 -3.70 -22.25 -7.47
CA LYS A 148 -2.53 -22.92 -8.04
C LYS A 148 -1.28 -22.06 -8.09
N THR A 149 -1.36 -20.80 -7.64
CA THR A 149 -0.24 -19.84 -7.73
C THR A 149 0.66 -19.95 -6.50
N ASP A 150 1.92 -20.27 -6.71
CA ASP A 150 2.94 -20.19 -5.66
C ASP A 150 3.48 -18.76 -5.56
N MET A 151 3.12 -18.08 -4.46
CA MET A 151 3.52 -16.70 -4.18
C MET A 151 5.05 -16.49 -4.09
N ASN A 152 5.83 -17.56 -3.93
CA ASN A 152 7.28 -17.48 -3.89
C ASN A 152 7.92 -17.63 -5.27
N ARG A 153 7.12 -17.94 -6.30
CA ARG A 153 7.61 -18.10 -7.68
C ARG A 153 7.39 -16.84 -8.50
N ALA A 154 8.49 -16.17 -8.78
CA ALA A 154 8.51 -14.94 -9.56
C ALA A 154 7.81 -15.04 -10.93
N ASN A 155 8.00 -16.17 -11.62
CA ASN A 155 7.41 -16.43 -12.95
C ASN A 155 5.87 -16.55 -12.92
N GLU A 156 5.28 -16.90 -11.78
CA GLU A 156 3.82 -16.97 -11.61
C GLU A 156 3.23 -15.61 -11.18
N VAL A 157 3.94 -14.89 -10.34
CA VAL A 157 3.50 -13.64 -9.73
C VAL A 157 3.64 -12.43 -10.67
N ARG A 158 4.78 -12.32 -11.37
CA ARG A 158 5.07 -11.17 -12.26
C ARG A 158 4.02 -10.89 -13.34
N PRO A 159 3.48 -11.90 -14.06
CA PRO A 159 2.46 -11.65 -15.08
C PRO A 159 1.17 -11.08 -14.49
N MET A 160 0.75 -11.54 -13.30
CA MET A 160 -0.46 -11.07 -12.63
C MET A 160 -0.31 -9.60 -12.21
N PHE A 161 0.84 -9.25 -11.61
CA PHE A 161 1.15 -7.87 -11.24
C PHE A 161 1.28 -6.94 -12.42
N ARG A 162 1.91 -7.40 -13.51
CA ARG A 162 2.02 -6.61 -14.73
C ARG A 162 0.64 -6.27 -15.27
N ARG A 163 -0.25 -7.27 -15.38
CA ARG A 163 -1.63 -7.05 -15.83
C ARG A 163 -2.37 -6.05 -14.94
N LEU A 164 -2.25 -6.19 -13.61
CA LEU A 164 -2.90 -5.28 -12.67
C LEU A 164 -2.32 -3.86 -12.76
N ALA A 165 -1.00 -3.73 -12.96
CA ALA A 165 -0.33 -2.44 -13.18
C ALA A 165 -0.78 -1.79 -14.50
N ASP A 166 -0.95 -2.59 -15.57
CA ASP A 166 -1.47 -2.12 -16.85
C ASP A 166 -2.93 -1.64 -16.72
N VAL A 167 -3.77 -2.34 -15.94
CA VAL A 167 -5.14 -1.91 -15.62
C VAL A 167 -5.12 -0.59 -14.85
N ALA A 168 -4.30 -0.49 -13.81
CA ALA A 168 -4.16 0.74 -13.02
C ALA A 168 -3.78 1.93 -13.91
N GLU A 169 -2.79 1.75 -14.78
CA GLU A 169 -2.28 2.81 -15.69
C GLU A 169 -3.33 3.25 -16.71
N ARG A 170 -4.01 2.31 -17.38
CA ARG A 170 -5.05 2.63 -18.37
C ARG A 170 -6.27 3.31 -17.76
N THR A 171 -6.66 2.92 -16.56
CA THR A 171 -7.88 3.46 -15.89
C THR A 171 -7.60 4.68 -15.03
N GLY A 172 -6.33 4.97 -14.71
CA GLY A 172 -5.95 6.00 -13.74
C GLY A 172 -6.33 5.63 -12.29
N CYS A 173 -6.79 4.40 -12.04
CA CYS A 173 -7.21 3.95 -10.72
C CYS A 173 -6.00 3.66 -9.82
N ALA A 174 -6.01 4.15 -8.58
CA ALA A 174 -5.05 3.71 -7.56
C ALA A 174 -5.38 2.27 -7.13
N VAL A 175 -4.39 1.40 -7.10
CA VAL A 175 -4.57 0.00 -6.67
C VAL A 175 -3.80 -0.23 -5.38
N ILE A 176 -4.50 -0.64 -4.33
CA ILE A 176 -3.90 -1.00 -3.04
C ILE A 176 -4.03 -2.51 -2.83
N LEU A 177 -2.91 -3.13 -2.55
CA LEU A 177 -2.81 -4.55 -2.23
C LEU A 177 -2.37 -4.69 -0.77
N ILE A 178 -3.25 -5.22 0.07
CA ILE A 178 -2.95 -5.45 1.48
C ILE A 178 -2.39 -6.85 1.66
N GLY A 179 -1.30 -6.96 2.40
CA GLY A 179 -0.69 -8.27 2.63
C GLY A 179 0.00 -8.43 3.97
N HIS A 180 0.22 -9.70 4.32
CA HIS A 180 0.91 -10.07 5.55
C HIS A 180 2.41 -10.22 5.30
N LEU A 181 3.22 -9.81 6.27
CA LEU A 181 4.66 -10.06 6.24
C LEU A 181 4.96 -11.54 6.41
N ASN A 182 5.97 -12.04 5.72
CA ASN A 182 6.49 -13.38 5.94
C ASN A 182 7.17 -13.49 7.32
N LYS A 183 6.94 -14.61 8.01
CA LYS A 183 7.52 -14.91 9.34
C LYS A 183 9.02 -15.28 9.29
N ALA A 184 9.75 -14.95 8.22
CA ALA A 184 11.19 -15.24 8.13
C ALA A 184 11.92 -14.49 9.24
N ALA A 185 12.45 -15.24 10.21
CA ALA A 185 13.18 -14.69 11.34
C ALA A 185 14.53 -14.10 10.89
N GLY A 186 14.84 -12.84 11.30
CA GLY A 186 16.19 -12.32 11.32
C GLY A 186 16.67 -11.51 10.11
N GLY A 187 15.82 -11.15 9.14
CA GLY A 187 16.19 -10.32 7.98
C GLY A 187 15.88 -8.82 8.16
N GLN A 188 16.58 -7.96 7.41
CA GLN A 188 16.24 -6.55 7.24
C GLN A 188 14.79 -6.41 6.71
N SER A 189 14.14 -5.26 6.95
CA SER A 189 12.77 -4.96 6.51
C SER A 189 12.49 -5.31 5.05
N ALA A 190 13.45 -5.04 4.18
CA ALA A 190 13.41 -5.34 2.75
C ALA A 190 13.17 -6.83 2.41
N TYR A 191 13.55 -7.76 3.29
CA TYR A 191 13.44 -9.21 3.08
C TYR A 191 12.23 -9.85 3.79
N ARG A 192 11.53 -9.12 4.64
CA ARG A 192 10.31 -9.60 5.30
C ARG A 192 9.04 -9.36 4.48
N GLY A 193 9.18 -8.79 3.29
CA GLY A 193 8.06 -8.44 2.41
C GLY A 193 7.15 -9.62 2.05
N LEU A 194 6.02 -9.29 1.54
CA LEU A 194 4.98 -10.19 1.05
C LEU A 194 5.56 -11.14 -0.01
N GLY A 195 5.62 -12.45 0.26
CA GLY A 195 6.07 -13.45 -0.72
C GLY A 195 7.50 -13.24 -1.21
N SER A 196 7.69 -13.23 -2.53
CA SER A 196 8.98 -13.00 -3.15
C SER A 196 9.36 -11.51 -3.20
N ILE A 197 10.66 -11.21 -3.33
CA ILE A 197 11.21 -9.87 -3.62
C ILE A 197 10.50 -9.22 -4.83
N ASP A 198 9.91 -10.03 -5.71
CA ASP A 198 9.21 -9.58 -6.91
C ASP A 198 7.93 -8.80 -6.64
N PHE A 199 7.21 -9.09 -5.54
CA PHE A 199 6.07 -8.28 -5.11
C PHE A 199 6.49 -6.83 -4.84
N ARG A 200 7.55 -6.67 -4.04
CA ARG A 200 8.09 -5.35 -3.73
C ARG A 200 8.64 -4.67 -4.99
N ALA A 201 9.28 -5.43 -5.90
CA ALA A 201 9.83 -4.89 -7.13
C ALA A 201 8.74 -4.37 -8.08
N ALA A 202 7.60 -5.05 -8.18
CA ALA A 202 6.50 -4.69 -9.07
C ALA A 202 5.71 -3.46 -8.61
N ALA A 203 5.61 -3.21 -7.31
CA ALA A 203 4.91 -2.04 -6.77
C ALA A 203 5.74 -0.76 -6.93
N ARG A 204 5.06 0.37 -7.17
CA ARG A 204 5.68 1.71 -7.24
C ARG A 204 5.83 2.35 -5.85
N SER A 205 5.00 1.96 -4.90
CA SER A 205 5.06 2.37 -3.50
C SER A 205 4.83 1.17 -2.60
N VAL A 206 5.53 1.11 -1.47
CA VAL A 206 5.33 0.09 -0.44
C VAL A 206 5.23 0.80 0.91
N LEU A 207 4.13 0.58 1.59
CA LEU A 207 3.85 1.07 2.93
C LEU A 207 3.93 -0.08 3.93
N LEU A 208 4.67 0.10 5.00
CA LEU A 208 4.74 -0.82 6.12
C LEU A 208 3.90 -0.27 7.26
N ILE A 209 2.95 -1.06 7.77
CA ILE A 209 2.19 -0.71 8.98
C ILE A 209 2.60 -1.63 10.12
N GLY A 210 2.92 -1.04 11.24
CA GLY A 210 3.30 -1.76 12.44
C GLY A 210 2.90 -1.05 13.73
N ARG A 211 2.90 -1.82 14.82
CA ARG A 211 2.61 -1.34 16.17
C ARG A 211 3.87 -0.87 16.86
N VAL A 212 3.81 0.27 17.52
CA VAL A 212 4.87 0.73 18.41
C VAL A 212 4.83 -0.09 19.69
N LYS A 213 5.89 -0.84 20.01
CA LYS A 213 5.88 -1.74 21.18
C LYS A 213 5.62 -1.06 22.52
N ARG A 214 6.16 0.16 22.68
CA ARG A 214 6.02 0.94 23.93
C ARG A 214 4.69 1.67 24.03
N GLU A 215 4.01 1.83 22.91
CA GLU A 215 2.73 2.53 22.78
C GLU A 215 1.73 1.62 22.07
N PRO A 216 1.16 0.62 22.75
CA PRO A 216 0.42 -0.48 22.13
C PRO A 216 -0.83 -0.05 21.35
N ASN A 217 -1.35 1.15 21.56
CA ASN A 217 -2.45 1.74 20.80
C ASN A 217 -1.95 2.49 19.55
N VAL A 218 -0.65 2.81 19.44
CA VAL A 218 -0.08 3.53 18.31
C VAL A 218 0.32 2.58 17.19
N ARG A 219 -0.05 2.95 15.99
CA ARG A 219 0.34 2.32 14.72
C ARG A 219 1.05 3.34 13.87
N VAL A 220 2.07 2.90 13.15
CA VAL A 220 2.83 3.79 12.25
C VAL A 220 2.83 3.21 10.85
N ILE A 221 2.60 4.08 9.88
CA ILE A 221 2.74 3.84 8.44
C ILE A 221 4.12 4.37 8.05
N VAL A 222 5.04 3.49 7.69
CA VAL A 222 6.35 3.86 7.16
C VAL A 222 6.37 3.68 5.65
N HIS A 223 6.86 4.66 4.91
CA HIS A 223 7.05 4.58 3.47
C HIS A 223 8.35 3.81 3.17
N ASP A 224 8.23 2.49 3.03
CA ASP A 224 9.36 1.55 2.96
C ASP A 224 10.00 1.48 1.55
N LYS A 225 9.28 1.91 0.51
CA LYS A 225 9.76 2.04 -0.87
C LYS A 225 8.97 3.10 -1.62
N SER A 226 9.67 3.97 -2.34
CA SER A 226 9.12 4.87 -3.34
C SER A 226 9.91 4.77 -4.65
N SER A 227 9.21 4.76 -5.79
CA SER A 227 9.82 4.76 -7.12
C SER A 227 9.50 6.02 -7.93
N LEU A 228 8.66 6.92 -7.40
CA LEU A 228 8.11 8.07 -8.13
C LEU A 228 8.40 9.40 -7.46
N ALA A 229 8.76 9.40 -6.18
CA ALA A 229 9.12 10.56 -5.39
C ALA A 229 10.07 10.12 -4.24
N PRO A 230 10.69 11.05 -3.52
CA PRO A 230 11.34 10.73 -2.24
C PRO A 230 10.35 10.09 -1.26
N GLU A 231 10.84 9.21 -0.41
CA GLU A 231 10.01 8.56 0.61
C GLU A 231 9.39 9.60 1.56
N GLY A 232 8.10 9.42 1.85
CA GLY A 232 7.38 10.27 2.80
C GLY A 232 7.80 9.97 4.24
N LYS A 233 7.59 10.95 5.13
CA LYS A 233 7.81 10.76 6.57
C LYS A 233 6.83 9.73 7.13
N PRO A 234 7.23 8.97 8.17
CA PRO A 234 6.29 8.07 8.84
C PRO A 234 5.08 8.82 9.42
N VAL A 235 3.89 8.22 9.31
CA VAL A 235 2.63 8.80 9.80
C VAL A 235 2.01 7.85 10.79
N ALA A 236 1.65 8.35 11.99
CA ALA A 236 1.04 7.56 13.04
C ALA A 236 -0.45 7.80 13.18
N PHE A 237 -1.13 6.75 13.66
CA PHE A 237 -2.51 6.79 14.12
C PHE A 237 -2.69 5.96 15.40
N CYS A 238 -3.67 6.33 16.21
CA CYS A 238 -4.04 5.61 17.42
C CYS A 238 -5.25 4.70 17.16
N LEU A 239 -5.23 3.52 17.73
CA LEU A 239 -6.39 2.62 17.86
C LEU A 239 -6.64 2.41 19.34
N ASP A 240 -7.39 3.31 19.93
CA ASP A 240 -7.73 3.25 21.34
C ASP A 240 -9.05 2.49 21.53
N PRO A 241 -9.13 1.54 22.49
CA PRO A 241 -10.34 0.76 22.73
C PRO A 241 -11.55 1.60 23.17
N GLU A 242 -11.33 2.75 23.81
CA GLU A 242 -12.40 3.61 24.35
C GLU A 242 -12.75 4.76 23.40
N THR A 243 -11.74 5.40 22.80
CA THR A 243 -11.92 6.59 21.96
C THR A 243 -11.89 6.29 20.46
N GLY A 244 -11.55 5.05 20.08
CA GLY A 244 -11.54 4.62 18.70
C GLY A 244 -10.29 5.06 17.92
N PHE A 245 -10.48 5.36 16.65
CA PHE A 245 -9.41 5.75 15.72
C PHE A 245 -9.15 7.25 15.76
N SER A 246 -7.88 7.66 15.80
CA SER A 246 -7.48 9.05 15.60
C SER A 246 -6.13 9.15 14.91
N TRP A 247 -5.95 10.16 14.05
CA TRP A 247 -4.64 10.48 13.47
C TRP A 247 -3.76 11.19 14.49
N ILE A 248 -2.48 10.78 14.57
CA ILE A 248 -1.46 11.46 15.38
C ILE A 248 -0.66 12.43 14.49
N GLY A 249 -0.37 12.04 13.24
CA GLY A 249 0.44 12.82 12.31
C GLY A 249 1.85 12.24 12.12
N GLU A 250 2.84 13.09 11.84
CA GLU A 250 4.23 12.66 11.64
C GLU A 250 4.78 11.97 12.91
N TYR A 251 5.57 10.90 12.68
CA TYR A 251 6.14 10.11 13.76
C TYR A 251 7.58 9.72 13.39
N ASP A 252 8.49 9.85 14.33
CA ASP A 252 9.92 9.58 14.09
C ASP A 252 10.27 8.12 14.39
N ILE A 253 10.28 7.29 13.35
CA ILE A 253 10.64 5.88 13.43
C ILE A 253 11.03 5.37 12.04
N THR A 254 12.01 4.48 11.99
CA THR A 254 12.40 3.78 10.76
C THR A 254 11.65 2.43 10.61
N ALA A 255 11.64 1.87 9.40
CA ALA A 255 11.04 0.56 9.14
C ALA A 255 11.72 -0.55 9.97
N ASP A 256 13.04 -0.52 10.10
CA ASP A 256 13.79 -1.51 10.86
C ASP A 256 13.52 -1.41 12.37
N GLU A 257 13.40 -0.20 12.91
CA GLU A 257 13.01 0.02 14.31
C GLU A 257 11.58 -0.48 14.57
N LEU A 258 10.65 -0.17 13.68
CA LEU A 258 9.26 -0.63 13.79
C LEU A 258 9.17 -2.16 13.78
N LEU A 259 9.89 -2.84 12.89
CA LEU A 259 9.89 -4.30 12.77
C LEU A 259 10.64 -5.02 13.88
N SER A 260 11.78 -4.47 14.35
CA SER A 260 12.53 -5.02 15.48
C SER A 260 11.82 -4.76 16.80
N GLY A 261 10.93 -3.76 16.81
CA GLY A 261 10.27 -3.24 18.00
C GLY A 261 11.23 -2.51 18.94
N ALA A 262 12.36 -2.05 18.42
CA ALA A 262 13.30 -1.18 19.12
C ALA A 262 12.82 0.29 19.07
N GLY A 263 11.90 0.63 18.17
CA GLY A 263 11.40 1.99 17.98
C GLY A 263 10.44 2.45 19.09
N GLY A 264 10.70 3.61 19.56
CA GLY A 264 9.98 4.37 20.58
C GLY A 264 10.98 5.14 21.42
N ASN A 265 11.28 6.39 21.01
CA ASN A 265 12.18 7.31 21.71
C ASN A 265 13.63 6.80 21.87
N ASN A 266 14.28 6.39 20.80
CA ASN A 266 15.69 6.70 20.69
C ASN A 266 15.78 8.20 20.35
N ALA A 267 15.77 9.05 21.41
CA ALA A 267 16.35 10.36 21.31
C ALA A 267 17.64 10.18 20.50
N THR A 268 17.80 10.92 19.41
CA THR A 268 19.04 10.85 18.63
C THR A 268 20.22 10.94 19.59
N LYS A 269 21.40 10.40 19.25
CA LYS A 269 22.56 10.53 20.11
C LYS A 269 22.77 11.99 20.54
N THR A 270 22.35 12.93 19.70
CA THR A 270 22.32 14.37 19.96
C THR A 270 21.31 14.74 21.05
N GLU A 271 20.07 14.25 20.98
CA GLU A 271 19.03 14.52 22.01
C GLU A 271 19.34 13.81 23.33
N GLN A 272 19.95 12.63 23.30
CA GLN A 272 20.45 11.94 24.50
C GLN A 272 21.59 12.73 25.12
N ALA A 273 22.50 13.27 24.31
CA ALA A 273 23.58 14.14 24.77
C ALA A 273 23.03 15.48 25.31
N GLU A 274 22.06 16.08 24.64
CA GLU A 274 21.39 17.30 25.12
C GLU A 274 20.65 17.07 26.44
N ARG A 275 19.90 15.99 26.60
CA ARG A 275 19.26 15.63 27.87
C ARG A 275 20.29 15.38 28.96
N LEU A 276 21.32 14.62 28.66
CA LEU A 276 22.40 14.36 29.61
C LEU A 276 23.09 15.67 30.05
N ILE A 277 23.35 16.58 29.10
CA ILE A 277 23.93 17.90 29.39
C ILE A 277 22.98 18.73 30.23
N LEU A 278 21.68 18.76 29.91
CA LEU A 278 20.66 19.48 30.71
C LEU A 278 20.52 18.92 32.11
N ASP A 279 20.51 17.60 32.28
CA ASP A 279 20.46 16.94 33.58
C ASP A 279 21.74 17.22 34.41
N LEU A 280 22.92 17.21 33.79
CA LEU A 280 24.18 17.55 34.44
C LEU A 280 24.27 19.04 34.82
N LEU A 281 23.70 19.93 34.00
CA LEU A 281 23.64 21.37 34.30
C LEU A 281 22.58 21.71 35.35
N ALA A 282 21.50 20.94 35.43
CA ALA A 282 20.45 21.13 36.44
C ALA A 282 20.97 20.81 37.86
N ASP A 283 21.93 19.92 38.02
CA ASP A 283 22.56 19.57 39.29
C ASP A 283 23.63 20.57 39.75
N GLY A 284 23.93 21.60 38.96
CA GLY A 284 24.87 22.66 39.33
C GLY A 284 26.32 22.22 39.57
N LYS A 285 26.70 21.05 39.05
CA LYS A 285 28.10 20.53 39.17
C LYS A 285 28.94 21.01 38.01
N GLU A 286 30.06 21.68 38.33
CA GLU A 286 31.09 21.98 37.32
C GLU A 286 31.75 20.67 36.84
N LEU A 287 31.72 20.44 35.53
CA LEU A 287 32.42 19.33 34.91
C LEU A 287 33.90 19.74 34.71
N ALA A 288 34.83 19.02 35.35
CA ALA A 288 36.23 19.19 35.09
C ALA A 288 36.57 18.71 33.68
N SER A 289 37.24 19.53 32.87
CA SER A 289 37.82 19.15 31.59
C SER A 289 39.16 18.45 31.86
N GLU A 290 39.24 17.14 31.56
CA GLU A 290 40.50 16.47 31.31
C GLU A 290 40.86 16.50 29.82
#